data_466b695bac024c9e1c3ee0b96368c04e
#
_entry.id   466b695bac024c9e1c3ee0b96368c04e
#
_cell.length_a   1.000
_cell.length_b   1.000
_cell.length_c   1.000
_cell.angle_alpha   90.00
_cell.angle_beta   90.00
_cell.angle_gamma   90.00
#
_symmetry.space_group_name_H-M   'P 1'
#
loop_
_entity.id
_entity.type
_entity.pdbx_description
1 polymer ?
#
loop_
_entity_poly.entity_id
_entity_poly.type
_entity_poly.pdbx_seq_one_letter_code
_entity_poly.pdbx_strand_id
1 'polypeptide(L)'
;MTPFSHEYFMSIALKEAVKALEDDEVPIGCVIVAKNQIVGKGYNQVERLKDVTAHAEILAITAASNFFGNKYLKGSWMYVTIEPCLMCASAIGWAQIDLLIYGASDQKKGFTLYEPSPLHPKTIVESGIMQDECGELMTEFFRKKRDR
;
A
#
# COMPACT_ATOMS: atom_id res chain seq x y z
N MET A 1 7.31 9.41 -18.27
CA MET A 1 7.30 9.45 -16.79
C MET A 1 8.74 9.59 -16.30
N THR A 2 8.97 10.54 -15.42
CA THR A 2 10.31 10.78 -14.88
C THR A 2 10.73 9.62 -13.99
N PRO A 3 11.93 9.04 -14.20
CA PRO A 3 12.42 7.96 -13.32
C PRO A 3 12.51 8.42 -11.87
N PHE A 4 12.14 7.52 -10.95
CA PHE A 4 12.20 7.72 -9.49
C PHE A 4 11.27 8.82 -8.96
N SER A 5 10.31 9.28 -9.76
CA SER A 5 9.26 10.19 -9.29
C SER A 5 8.22 9.42 -8.46
N HIS A 6 7.36 10.15 -7.75
CA HIS A 6 6.25 9.51 -7.02
C HIS A 6 5.33 8.75 -7.99
N GLU A 7 5.06 9.32 -9.17
CA GLU A 7 4.25 8.66 -10.19
C GLU A 7 4.91 7.38 -10.70
N TYR A 8 6.22 7.40 -10.86
CA TYR A 8 6.97 6.21 -11.30
C TYR A 8 6.78 5.05 -10.30
N PHE A 9 7.00 5.31 -9.01
CA PHE A 9 6.87 4.26 -7.99
C PHE A 9 5.41 3.85 -7.79
N MET A 10 4.47 4.80 -7.86
CA MET A 10 3.06 4.45 -7.79
C MET A 10 2.63 3.58 -8.96
N SER A 11 3.18 3.81 -10.16
CA SER A 11 2.89 2.96 -11.32
C SER A 11 3.33 1.51 -11.08
N ILE A 12 4.41 1.31 -10.34
CA ILE A 12 4.86 -0.04 -9.97
C ILE A 12 3.92 -0.65 -8.93
N ALA A 13 3.45 0.14 -7.96
CA ALA A 13 2.44 -0.32 -7.01
C ALA A 13 1.15 -0.71 -7.74
N LEU A 14 0.75 0.02 -8.78
CA LEU A 14 -0.42 -0.32 -9.60
C LEU A 14 -0.24 -1.67 -10.31
N LYS A 15 0.96 -1.99 -10.78
CA LYS A 15 1.24 -3.30 -11.37
C LYS A 15 1.05 -4.41 -10.36
N GLU A 16 1.42 -4.17 -9.10
CA GLU A 16 1.14 -5.12 -8.03
C GLU A 16 -0.37 -5.27 -7.80
N ALA A 17 -1.11 -4.16 -7.84
CA ALA A 17 -2.57 -4.19 -7.71
C ALA A 17 -3.22 -5.02 -8.82
N VAL A 18 -2.70 -4.94 -10.04
CA VAL A 18 -3.21 -5.73 -11.17
C VAL A 18 -3.00 -7.24 -10.93
N LYS A 19 -1.88 -7.61 -10.30
CA LYS A 19 -1.67 -9.03 -9.92
C LYS A 19 -2.75 -9.52 -8.97
N ALA A 20 -3.13 -8.68 -7.99
CA ALA A 20 -4.22 -9.02 -7.08
C ALA A 20 -5.54 -9.17 -7.86
N LEU A 21 -5.82 -8.24 -8.77
CA LEU A 21 -7.02 -8.27 -9.59
C LEU A 21 -7.11 -9.58 -10.41
N GLU A 22 -5.99 -10.00 -11.01
CA GLU A 22 -5.93 -11.23 -11.78
C GLU A 22 -6.23 -12.47 -10.93
N ASP A 23 -5.91 -12.42 -9.64
CA ASP A 23 -6.17 -13.49 -8.68
C ASP A 23 -7.55 -13.34 -7.99
N ASP A 24 -8.40 -12.44 -8.48
CA ASP A 24 -9.73 -12.14 -7.90
C ASP A 24 -9.64 -11.66 -6.45
N GLU A 25 -8.57 -10.99 -6.10
CA GLU A 25 -8.36 -10.34 -4.82
C GLU A 25 -8.67 -8.84 -4.95
N VAL A 26 -8.98 -8.20 -3.83
CA VAL A 26 -9.15 -6.73 -3.83
C VAL A 26 -7.88 -6.09 -4.39
N PRO A 27 -7.97 -5.26 -5.46
CA PRO A 27 -6.79 -4.82 -6.20
C PRO A 27 -6.04 -3.67 -5.52
N ILE A 28 -5.24 -4.02 -4.54
CA ILE A 28 -4.35 -3.09 -3.83
C ILE A 28 -2.93 -3.59 -3.98
N GLY A 29 -2.03 -2.69 -4.34
CA GLY A 29 -0.62 -2.98 -4.50
C GLY A 29 0.23 -1.99 -3.71
N CYS A 30 1.42 -2.42 -3.33
CA CYS A 30 2.31 -1.65 -2.46
C CYS A 30 3.76 -1.91 -2.83
N VAL A 31 4.57 -0.84 -2.83
CA VAL A 31 6.02 -0.96 -2.93
C VAL A 31 6.68 -0.13 -1.84
N ILE A 32 7.79 -0.61 -1.32
CA ILE A 32 8.61 0.13 -0.35
C ILE A 32 9.96 0.42 -1.02
N VAL A 33 10.40 1.66 -0.91
CA VAL A 33 11.56 2.20 -1.61
C VAL A 33 12.53 2.80 -0.61
N ALA A 34 13.82 2.53 -0.76
CA ALA A 34 14.86 3.17 0.01
C ALA A 34 15.97 3.57 -0.96
N LYS A 35 16.37 4.85 -0.93
CA LYS A 35 17.40 5.39 -1.83
C LYS A 35 17.11 5.05 -3.30
N ASN A 36 15.89 5.27 -3.72
CA ASN A 36 15.41 5.00 -5.09
C ASN A 36 15.44 3.53 -5.50
N GLN A 37 15.66 2.62 -4.55
CA GLN A 37 15.66 1.17 -4.81
C GLN A 37 14.42 0.55 -4.18
N ILE A 38 13.72 -0.28 -4.95
CA ILE A 38 12.60 -1.06 -4.41
C ILE A 38 13.16 -2.16 -3.53
N VAL A 39 12.76 -2.16 -2.26
CA VAL A 39 13.23 -3.12 -1.26
C VAL A 39 12.13 -4.09 -0.82
N GLY A 40 10.89 -3.81 -1.16
CA GLY A 40 9.77 -4.71 -0.87
C GLY A 40 8.58 -4.40 -1.76
N LYS A 41 7.84 -5.44 -2.15
CA LYS A 41 6.59 -5.33 -2.90
C LYS A 41 5.55 -6.24 -2.30
N GLY A 42 4.30 -5.87 -2.43
CA GLY A 42 3.19 -6.71 -2.00
C GLY A 42 1.92 -6.37 -2.75
N TYR A 43 1.03 -7.34 -2.84
CA TYR A 43 -0.32 -7.14 -3.31
C TYR A 43 -1.26 -7.98 -2.44
N ASN A 44 -2.51 -7.57 -2.35
CA ASN A 44 -3.47 -8.23 -1.47
C ASN A 44 -3.62 -9.71 -1.84
N GLN A 45 -3.46 -10.60 -0.85
CA GLN A 45 -3.53 -12.05 -1.01
C GLN A 45 -4.34 -12.70 0.12
N VAL A 46 -5.33 -11.99 0.66
CA VAL A 46 -6.15 -12.47 1.78
C VAL A 46 -6.80 -13.83 1.47
N GLU A 47 -7.41 -13.95 0.29
CA GLU A 47 -8.09 -15.18 -0.11
C GLU A 47 -7.10 -16.29 -0.45
N ARG A 48 -6.04 -15.95 -1.20
CA ARG A 48 -5.02 -16.91 -1.63
C ARG A 48 -4.31 -17.56 -0.45
N LEU A 49 -3.91 -16.75 0.54
CA LEU A 49 -3.17 -17.24 1.71
C LEU A 49 -4.08 -17.64 2.86
N LYS A 50 -5.39 -17.41 2.75
CA LYS A 50 -6.36 -17.64 3.83
C LYS A 50 -5.91 -16.95 5.11
N ASP A 51 -5.52 -15.68 4.97
CA ASP A 51 -4.92 -14.88 6.02
C ASP A 51 -5.52 -13.47 5.98
N VAL A 52 -6.31 -13.13 6.99
CA VAL A 52 -6.98 -11.82 7.05
C VAL A 52 -6.01 -10.65 7.15
N THR A 53 -4.75 -10.90 7.50
CA THR A 53 -3.72 -9.86 7.58
C THR A 53 -2.90 -9.72 6.29
N ALA A 54 -3.13 -10.57 5.29
CA ALA A 54 -2.30 -10.59 4.07
C ALA A 54 -2.66 -9.45 3.11
N HIS A 55 -2.68 -8.22 3.63
CA HIS A 55 -2.83 -7.00 2.86
C HIS A 55 -1.53 -6.65 2.15
N ALA A 56 -1.62 -5.89 1.07
CA ALA A 56 -0.46 -5.48 0.28
C ALA A 56 0.64 -4.85 1.14
N GLU A 57 0.26 -3.98 2.06
CA GLU A 57 1.20 -3.25 2.92
C GLU A 57 1.94 -4.20 3.87
N ILE A 58 1.22 -5.14 4.47
CA ILE A 58 1.81 -6.13 5.39
C ILE A 58 2.84 -6.97 4.64
N LEU A 59 2.49 -7.45 3.46
CA LEU A 59 3.39 -8.29 2.66
C LEU A 59 4.63 -7.49 2.20
N ALA A 60 4.45 -6.23 1.83
CA ALA A 60 5.56 -5.36 1.44
C ALA A 60 6.50 -5.09 2.63
N ILE A 61 5.93 -4.84 3.83
CA ILE A 61 6.72 -4.64 5.05
C ILE A 61 7.54 -5.89 5.36
N THR A 62 6.94 -7.07 5.29
CA THR A 62 7.66 -8.32 5.52
C THR A 62 8.83 -8.48 4.55
N ALA A 63 8.60 -8.21 3.27
CA ALA A 63 9.65 -8.29 2.24
C ALA A 63 10.79 -7.30 2.51
N ALA A 64 10.46 -6.04 2.82
CA ALA A 64 11.45 -5.01 3.10
C ALA A 64 12.25 -5.32 4.37
N SER A 65 11.58 -5.83 5.40
CA SER A 65 12.24 -6.23 6.65
C SER A 65 13.25 -7.36 6.41
N ASN A 66 12.90 -8.32 5.56
CA ASN A 66 13.82 -9.39 5.17
C ASN A 66 14.99 -8.85 4.37
N PHE A 67 14.74 -7.88 3.47
CA PHE A 67 15.81 -7.25 2.68
C PHE A 67 16.86 -6.59 3.58
N PHE A 68 16.41 -5.84 4.59
CA PHE A 68 17.31 -5.13 5.50
C PHE A 68 17.79 -5.97 6.68
N GLY A 69 17.13 -7.09 6.98
CA GLY A 69 17.41 -7.82 8.20
C GLY A 69 17.04 -7.03 9.44
N ASN A 70 15.99 -6.21 9.37
CA ASN A 70 15.62 -5.28 10.44
C ASN A 70 14.10 -5.06 10.43
N LYS A 71 13.49 -5.02 11.60
CA LYS A 71 12.05 -4.74 11.73
C LYS A 71 11.72 -3.26 11.56
N TYR A 72 12.68 -2.36 11.71
CA TYR A 72 12.48 -0.93 11.52
C TYR A 72 12.93 -0.53 10.12
N LEU A 73 12.09 0.23 9.45
CA LEU A 73 12.27 0.62 8.05
C LEU A 73 12.49 2.12 7.91
N LYS A 74 13.24 2.70 8.83
CA LYS A 74 13.64 4.12 8.76
C LYS A 74 14.39 4.38 7.47
N GLY A 75 14.14 5.54 6.86
CA GLY A 75 14.73 5.90 5.57
C GLY A 75 13.97 5.31 4.39
N SER A 76 12.86 4.62 4.64
CA SER A 76 12.05 4.00 3.57
C SER A 76 10.78 4.80 3.32
N TRP A 77 10.32 4.75 2.07
CA TRP A 77 9.08 5.36 1.61
C TRP A 77 8.14 4.25 1.13
N MET A 78 6.87 4.33 1.51
CA MET A 78 5.86 3.37 1.05
C MET A 78 4.93 4.02 0.05
N TYR A 79 4.71 3.34 -1.07
CA TYR A 79 3.71 3.70 -2.08
C TYR A 79 2.64 2.61 -2.08
N VAL A 80 1.40 2.98 -1.83
CA VAL A 80 0.28 2.05 -1.82
C VAL A 80 -0.88 2.65 -2.61
N THR A 81 -1.56 1.84 -3.39
CA THR A 81 -2.56 2.35 -4.34
C THR A 81 -3.80 2.91 -3.66
N ILE A 82 -4.16 2.37 -2.50
CA ILE A 82 -5.34 2.80 -1.72
C ILE A 82 -4.90 3.15 -0.30
N GLU A 83 -5.55 4.13 0.29
CA GLU A 83 -5.31 4.54 1.68
C GLU A 83 -5.30 3.31 2.61
N PRO A 84 -4.24 3.12 3.43
CA PRO A 84 -4.18 1.99 4.35
C PRO A 84 -5.32 1.97 5.36
N CYS A 85 -5.79 0.76 5.69
CA CYS A 85 -6.74 0.58 6.79
C CYS A 85 -6.02 0.74 8.15
N LEU A 86 -6.79 0.71 9.24
CA LEU A 86 -6.24 0.86 10.58
C LEU A 86 -5.14 -0.15 10.89
N MET A 87 -5.35 -1.42 10.54
CA MET A 87 -4.36 -2.48 10.78
C MET A 87 -3.05 -2.17 10.08
N CYS A 88 -3.11 -1.84 8.79
CA CYS A 88 -1.90 -1.56 8.01
C CYS A 88 -1.22 -0.27 8.44
N ALA A 89 -2.00 0.78 8.73
CA ALA A 89 -1.42 2.04 9.21
C ALA A 89 -0.72 1.84 10.55
N SER A 90 -1.27 1.01 11.43
CA SER A 90 -0.61 0.67 12.69
C SER A 90 0.71 -0.07 12.45
N ALA A 91 0.72 -1.03 11.50
CA ALA A 91 1.94 -1.74 11.13
C ALA A 91 2.99 -0.78 10.54
N ILE A 92 2.56 0.16 9.69
CA ILE A 92 3.43 1.20 9.13
C ILE A 92 4.04 2.05 10.25
N GLY A 93 3.24 2.40 11.25
CA GLY A 93 3.70 3.13 12.43
C GLY A 93 4.76 2.35 13.22
N TRP A 94 4.51 1.08 13.47
CA TRP A 94 5.47 0.23 14.18
C TRP A 94 6.77 0.05 13.38
N ALA A 95 6.68 -0.04 12.04
CA ALA A 95 7.86 -0.17 11.19
C ALA A 95 8.63 1.14 11.05
N GLN A 96 8.05 2.26 11.43
CA GLN A 96 8.68 3.59 11.41
C GLN A 96 9.09 4.03 9.99
N ILE A 97 8.20 3.82 9.03
CA ILE A 97 8.40 4.29 7.66
C ILE A 97 8.38 5.84 7.65
N ASP A 98 9.31 6.45 6.90
CA ASP A 98 9.46 7.91 6.89
C ASP A 98 8.37 8.63 6.12
N LEU A 99 7.95 8.08 4.98
CA LEU A 99 7.00 8.72 4.07
C LEU A 99 6.00 7.69 3.56
N LEU A 100 4.72 8.00 3.74
CA LEU A 100 3.62 7.19 3.22
C LEU A 100 2.93 7.98 2.12
N ILE A 101 2.86 7.38 0.92
CA ILE A 101 2.19 7.98 -0.23
C ILE A 101 1.12 7.01 -0.70
N TYR A 102 -0.14 7.47 -0.74
CA TYR A 102 -1.20 6.64 -1.27
C TYR A 102 -1.92 7.33 -2.43
N GLY A 103 -2.52 6.51 -3.30
CA GLY A 103 -3.22 7.01 -4.48
C GLY A 103 -4.61 7.54 -4.13
N ALA A 104 -5.55 6.63 -3.90
CA ALA A 104 -6.94 6.98 -3.63
C ALA A 104 -7.29 6.81 -2.15
N SER A 105 -8.14 7.69 -1.64
CA SER A 105 -8.65 7.62 -0.27
C SER A 105 -9.66 6.48 -0.12
N ASP A 106 -9.78 5.95 1.09
CA ASP A 106 -10.81 4.99 1.47
C ASP A 106 -11.69 5.64 2.54
N GLN A 107 -12.85 6.13 2.15
CA GLN A 107 -13.73 6.88 3.04
C GLN A 107 -14.42 6.01 4.08
N LYS A 108 -14.39 4.68 3.90
CA LYS A 108 -15.06 3.74 4.82
C LYS A 108 -14.11 3.16 5.84
N LYS A 109 -12.87 2.85 5.44
CA LYS A 109 -11.92 2.11 6.28
C LYS A 109 -10.53 2.74 6.38
N GLY A 110 -10.32 3.91 5.76
CA GLY A 110 -9.02 4.55 5.76
C GLY A 110 -8.58 5.00 7.16
N PHE A 111 -7.28 5.00 7.39
CA PHE A 111 -6.73 5.35 8.70
C PHE A 111 -7.01 6.80 9.11
N THR A 112 -7.29 7.69 8.16
CA THR A 112 -7.58 9.09 8.47
C THR A 112 -8.88 9.28 9.23
N LEU A 113 -9.71 8.24 9.33
CA LEU A 113 -10.93 8.24 10.13
C LEU A 113 -10.67 8.12 11.64
N TYR A 114 -9.43 7.82 12.03
CA TYR A 114 -9.09 7.52 13.42
C TYR A 114 -8.23 8.61 14.06
N GLU A 115 -8.56 8.95 15.30
CA GLU A 115 -7.81 9.89 16.13
C GLU A 115 -7.49 9.23 17.48
N PRO A 116 -6.25 9.30 17.95
CA PRO A 116 -5.09 9.85 17.25
C PRO A 116 -4.65 8.97 16.09
N SER A 117 -3.82 9.53 15.18
CA SER A 117 -3.33 8.79 14.03
C SER A 117 -2.54 7.55 14.47
N PRO A 118 -2.77 6.38 13.83
CA PRO A 118 -2.00 5.17 14.13
C PRO A 118 -0.58 5.20 13.58
N LEU A 119 -0.25 6.19 12.73
CA LEU A 119 1.08 6.31 12.15
C LEU A 119 2.09 6.83 13.18
N HIS A 120 3.37 6.59 12.91
CA HIS A 120 4.44 7.20 13.70
C HIS A 120 4.35 8.74 13.59
N PRO A 121 4.55 9.50 14.69
CA PRO A 121 4.41 10.96 14.66
C PRO A 121 5.30 11.67 13.64
N LYS A 122 6.42 11.07 13.26
CA LYS A 122 7.36 11.64 12.29
C LYS A 122 7.07 11.25 10.84
N THR A 123 6.12 10.34 10.62
CA THR A 123 5.79 9.90 9.25
C THR A 123 5.09 11.03 8.50
N ILE A 124 5.63 11.37 7.34
CA ILE A 124 5.01 12.34 6.44
C ILE A 124 4.03 11.58 5.54
N VAL A 125 2.87 12.17 5.27
CA VAL A 125 1.82 11.55 4.46
C VAL A 125 1.51 12.44 3.25
N GLU A 126 1.50 11.83 2.07
CA GLU A 126 1.03 12.47 0.84
C GLU A 126 0.01 11.56 0.17
N SER A 127 -0.92 12.15 -0.58
CA SER A 127 -1.98 11.39 -1.23
C SER A 127 -2.31 11.97 -2.60
N GLY A 128 -3.11 11.24 -3.36
CA GLY A 128 -3.60 11.71 -4.65
C GLY A 128 -2.71 11.39 -5.84
N ILE A 129 -1.61 10.68 -5.65
CA ILE A 129 -0.72 10.32 -6.75
C ILE A 129 -1.37 9.18 -7.54
N MET A 130 -1.70 9.45 -8.81
CA MET A 130 -2.43 8.52 -9.68
C MET A 130 -3.77 8.08 -9.06
N GLN A 131 -4.43 9.02 -8.41
CA GLN A 131 -5.66 8.78 -7.66
C GLN A 131 -6.74 8.11 -8.50
N ASP A 132 -6.96 8.60 -9.72
CA ASP A 132 -8.02 8.09 -10.59
C ASP A 132 -7.76 6.64 -11.00
N GLU A 133 -6.56 6.34 -11.43
CA GLU A 133 -6.18 4.99 -11.85
C GLU A 133 -6.29 4.00 -10.70
N CYS A 134 -5.82 4.39 -9.51
CA CYS A 134 -5.90 3.56 -8.32
C CYS A 134 -7.35 3.31 -7.89
N GLY A 135 -8.16 4.36 -7.89
CA GLY A 135 -9.57 4.27 -7.50
C GLY A 135 -10.42 3.47 -8.49
N GLU A 136 -10.13 3.59 -9.78
CA GLU A 136 -10.88 2.89 -10.82
C GLU A 136 -10.75 1.37 -10.70
N LEU A 137 -9.58 0.85 -10.36
CA LEU A 137 -9.40 -0.59 -10.15
C LEU A 137 -10.32 -1.10 -9.05
N MET A 138 -10.43 -0.34 -7.96
CA MET A 138 -11.30 -0.70 -6.83
C MET A 138 -12.76 -0.65 -7.23
N THR A 139 -13.17 0.42 -7.87
CA THR A 139 -14.55 0.61 -8.32
C THR A 139 -14.98 -0.52 -9.25
N GLU A 140 -14.15 -0.86 -10.22
CA GLU A 140 -14.44 -1.91 -11.19
C GLU A 140 -14.52 -3.28 -10.53
N PHE A 141 -13.59 -3.58 -9.62
CA PHE A 141 -13.58 -4.85 -8.90
C PHE A 141 -14.89 -5.06 -8.12
N PHE A 142 -15.31 -4.06 -7.33
CA PHE A 142 -16.52 -4.17 -6.53
C PHE A 142 -17.79 -4.16 -7.38
N ARG A 143 -17.79 -3.44 -8.51
CA ARG A 143 -18.90 -3.47 -9.45
C ARG A 143 -19.11 -4.89 -9.99
N LYS A 144 -18.03 -5.54 -10.41
CA LYS A 144 -18.09 -6.93 -10.92
C LYS A 144 -18.58 -7.90 -9.84
N LYS A 145 -18.16 -7.70 -8.60
CA LYS A 145 -18.63 -8.56 -7.49
C LYS A 145 -20.14 -8.42 -7.26
N ARG A 146 -20.68 -7.19 -7.32
CA ARG A 146 -22.12 -6.97 -7.16
C ARG A 146 -22.93 -7.59 -8.29
N ASP A 147 -22.36 -7.65 -9.49
CA ASP A 147 -23.06 -8.12 -10.68
C ASP A 147 -23.04 -9.67 -10.81
N ARG A 148 -22.39 -10.37 -9.91
CA ARG A 148 -22.31 -11.84 -9.89
C ARG A 148 -23.51 -12.47 -9.22
#